data_b886d7350417e3a8f965ce9f8512260f
#
_entry.id   b886d7350417e3a8f965ce9f8512260f
#
_cell.length_a   1.000
_cell.length_b   1.000
_cell.length_c   1.000
_cell.angle_alpha   90.00
_cell.angle_beta   90.00
_cell.angle_gamma   90.00
#
_symmetry.space_group_name_H-M   'P 1'
#
loop_
_entity.id
_entity.type
_entity.pdbx_description
1 polymer ?
#
loop_
_entity_poly.entity_id
_entity_poly.type
_entity_poly.pdbx_seq_one_letter_code
_entity_poly.pdbx_strand_id
1 'polypeptide(L)'
;MKEKTVSLVEQTANRIVEYFEKNDLKVGDKLPNEYTLAQDLEVGRSTLREAVKMLVSKNILEVRQGSGTYITSLTETVIDPLGFGEIDNHMKLTQDLFEVRFLIEPQMASLAAQHITDKEVAVLERLEKALEKEIHSDGDIHFELDIQFHSAIAEASRNVAMQQLIPIIIQSIKLYNDFFTSEQSKANTIRAHREIVRAIKNRDAVAA
;
A
#
# COMPACT_ATOMS: atom_id res chain seq x y z
N MET A 1 -21.94 4.59 8.70
CA MET A 1 -20.89 4.30 7.70
C MET A 1 -21.58 3.68 6.49
N LYS A 2 -21.54 4.34 5.33
CA LYS A 2 -21.97 3.68 4.08
C LYS A 2 -20.85 2.69 3.73
N GLU A 3 -21.15 1.40 3.69
CA GLU A 3 -20.28 0.41 3.06
C GLU A 3 -19.96 0.93 1.63
N LYS A 4 -18.68 1.04 1.33
CA LYS A 4 -18.22 1.36 -0.02
C LYS A 4 -18.61 0.18 -0.90
N THR A 5 -19.71 0.27 -1.61
CA THR A 5 -20.13 -0.76 -2.55
C THR A 5 -19.06 -0.82 -3.65
N VAL A 6 -18.31 -1.91 -3.69
CA VAL A 6 -17.29 -2.17 -4.72
C VAL A 6 -17.98 -2.08 -6.09
N SER A 7 -17.49 -1.24 -6.99
CA SER A 7 -18.09 -1.06 -8.31
C SER A 7 -18.05 -2.35 -9.13
N LEU A 8 -18.97 -2.52 -10.07
CA LEU A 8 -18.98 -3.69 -10.97
C LEU A 8 -17.67 -3.79 -11.77
N VAL A 9 -17.04 -2.66 -12.08
CA VAL A 9 -15.73 -2.60 -12.76
C VAL A 9 -14.62 -3.16 -11.87
N GLU A 10 -14.57 -2.76 -10.59
CA GLU A 10 -13.61 -3.29 -9.61
C GLU A 10 -13.81 -4.79 -9.35
N GLN A 11 -15.06 -5.24 -9.20
CA GLN A 11 -15.37 -6.66 -9.07
C GLN A 11 -14.89 -7.44 -10.28
N THR A 12 -15.09 -6.88 -11.50
CA THR A 12 -14.64 -7.52 -12.75
C THR A 12 -13.11 -7.54 -12.83
N ALA A 13 -12.42 -6.47 -12.40
CA ALA A 13 -10.95 -6.44 -12.34
C ALA A 13 -10.40 -7.55 -11.41
N ASN A 14 -10.98 -7.72 -10.22
CA ASN A 14 -10.59 -8.79 -9.31
C ASN A 14 -10.82 -10.18 -9.93
N ARG A 15 -11.96 -10.39 -10.60
CA ARG A 15 -12.24 -11.66 -11.30
C ARG A 15 -11.29 -11.94 -12.45
N ILE A 16 -10.75 -10.91 -13.13
CA ILE A 16 -9.68 -11.09 -14.13
C ILE A 16 -8.40 -11.60 -13.46
N VAL A 17 -8.03 -11.07 -12.29
CA VAL A 17 -6.85 -11.55 -11.53
C VAL A 17 -7.05 -12.98 -11.04
N GLU A 18 -8.21 -13.32 -10.46
CA GLU A 18 -8.57 -14.70 -10.11
C GLU A 18 -8.52 -15.66 -11.31
N TYR A 19 -8.87 -15.17 -12.50
CA TYR A 19 -8.78 -15.94 -13.75
C TYR A 19 -7.33 -16.33 -14.08
N PHE A 20 -6.33 -15.48 -13.74
CA PHE A 20 -4.92 -15.84 -13.95
C PHE A 20 -4.53 -17.06 -13.12
N GLU A 21 -4.85 -17.05 -11.83
CA GLU A 21 -4.55 -18.15 -10.91
C GLU A 21 -5.26 -19.45 -11.34
N LYS A 22 -6.56 -19.34 -11.63
CA LYS A 22 -7.39 -20.50 -12.04
C LYS A 22 -6.89 -21.18 -13.33
N ASN A 23 -6.26 -20.42 -14.23
CA ASN A 23 -5.77 -20.93 -15.51
C ASN A 23 -4.23 -21.08 -15.56
N ASP A 24 -3.53 -20.97 -14.41
CA ASP A 24 -2.05 -21.06 -14.29
C ASP A 24 -1.30 -20.12 -15.26
N LEU A 25 -1.87 -18.92 -15.50
CA LEU A 25 -1.28 -17.91 -16.36
C LEU A 25 -0.14 -17.19 -15.65
N LYS A 26 0.90 -16.83 -16.40
CA LYS A 26 2.14 -16.24 -15.89
C LYS A 26 2.40 -14.85 -16.50
N VAL A 27 3.30 -14.12 -15.88
CA VAL A 27 3.81 -12.85 -16.45
C VAL A 27 4.35 -13.13 -17.86
N GLY A 28 3.94 -12.31 -18.81
CA GLY A 28 4.23 -12.46 -20.23
C GLY A 28 3.17 -13.23 -21.02
N ASP A 29 2.25 -13.93 -20.36
CA ASP A 29 1.18 -14.65 -21.03
C ASP A 29 0.14 -13.69 -21.60
N LYS A 30 -0.43 -14.10 -22.73
CA LYS A 30 -1.48 -13.37 -23.41
C LYS A 30 -2.85 -13.80 -22.90
N LEU A 31 -3.70 -12.84 -22.54
CA LEU A 31 -5.08 -13.09 -22.19
C LEU A 31 -5.91 -13.51 -23.42
N PRO A 32 -7.00 -14.28 -23.21
CA PRO A 32 -8.03 -14.47 -24.22
C PRO A 32 -8.49 -13.13 -24.79
N ASN A 33 -9.02 -13.13 -26.01
CA ASN A 33 -9.60 -11.92 -26.57
C ASN A 33 -10.79 -11.43 -25.74
N GLU A 34 -11.11 -10.13 -25.85
CA GLU A 34 -12.18 -9.50 -25.05
C GLU A 34 -13.53 -10.21 -25.12
N TYR A 35 -13.85 -10.82 -26.27
CA TYR A 35 -15.12 -11.54 -26.45
C TYR A 35 -15.16 -12.81 -25.60
N THR A 36 -14.11 -13.62 -25.70
CA THR A 36 -13.98 -14.87 -24.94
C THR A 36 -13.90 -14.58 -23.44
N LEU A 37 -13.05 -13.64 -23.03
CA LEU A 37 -12.87 -13.30 -21.61
C LEU A 37 -14.15 -12.73 -20.99
N ALA A 38 -14.93 -11.92 -21.75
CA ALA A 38 -16.21 -11.42 -21.28
C ALA A 38 -17.25 -12.54 -21.08
N GLN A 39 -17.24 -13.57 -21.95
CA GLN A 39 -18.08 -14.75 -21.80
C GLN A 39 -17.66 -15.59 -20.59
N ASP A 40 -16.36 -15.89 -20.45
CA ASP A 40 -15.81 -16.69 -19.34
C ASP A 40 -16.09 -16.04 -17.97
N LEU A 41 -16.06 -14.72 -17.94
CA LEU A 41 -16.35 -13.93 -16.73
C LEU A 41 -17.82 -13.50 -16.60
N GLU A 42 -18.69 -13.89 -17.52
CA GLU A 42 -20.13 -13.54 -17.52
C GLU A 42 -20.40 -12.04 -17.30
N VAL A 43 -19.63 -11.16 -17.99
CA VAL A 43 -19.74 -9.71 -17.89
C VAL A 43 -19.94 -9.04 -19.25
N GLY A 44 -20.49 -7.83 -19.23
CA GLY A 44 -20.59 -7.03 -20.46
C GLY A 44 -19.22 -6.59 -20.98
N ARG A 45 -19.02 -6.54 -22.31
CA ARG A 45 -17.76 -6.13 -22.93
C ARG A 45 -17.32 -4.71 -22.54
N SER A 46 -18.27 -3.79 -22.33
CA SER A 46 -17.96 -2.45 -21.82
C SER A 46 -17.36 -2.47 -20.41
N THR A 47 -17.96 -3.26 -19.51
CA THR A 47 -17.46 -3.43 -18.15
C THR A 47 -16.08 -4.10 -18.15
N LEU A 48 -15.88 -5.13 -18.99
CA LEU A 48 -14.58 -5.78 -19.15
C LEU A 48 -13.51 -4.79 -19.62
N ARG A 49 -13.80 -3.95 -20.61
CA ARG A 49 -12.85 -2.94 -21.09
C ARG A 49 -12.44 -1.95 -20.03
N GLU A 50 -13.38 -1.47 -19.23
CA GLU A 50 -13.06 -0.56 -18.12
C GLU A 50 -12.25 -1.27 -17.04
N ALA A 51 -12.55 -2.54 -16.74
CA ALA A 51 -11.75 -3.35 -15.82
C ALA A 51 -10.31 -3.59 -16.37
N VAL A 52 -10.17 -3.91 -17.65
CA VAL A 52 -8.85 -4.03 -18.31
C VAL A 52 -8.08 -2.70 -18.25
N LYS A 53 -8.72 -1.56 -18.55
CA LYS A 53 -8.06 -0.25 -18.41
C LYS A 53 -7.61 0.02 -16.97
N MET A 54 -8.42 -0.34 -15.99
CA MET A 54 -8.07 -0.25 -14.57
C MET A 54 -6.84 -1.11 -14.27
N LEU A 55 -6.78 -2.36 -14.75
CA LEU A 55 -5.63 -3.24 -14.54
C LEU A 55 -4.38 -2.77 -15.31
N VAL A 56 -4.55 -2.13 -16.47
CA VAL A 56 -3.44 -1.47 -17.19
C VAL A 56 -2.92 -0.28 -16.42
N SER A 57 -3.78 0.56 -15.86
CA SER A 57 -3.36 1.68 -15.01
C SER A 57 -2.67 1.24 -13.71
N LYS A 58 -2.89 -0.02 -13.31
CA LYS A 58 -2.24 -0.69 -12.17
C LYS A 58 -1.00 -1.49 -12.56
N ASN A 59 -0.53 -1.40 -13.80
CA ASN A 59 0.59 -2.17 -14.34
C ASN A 59 0.44 -3.71 -14.20
N ILE A 60 -0.78 -4.21 -14.05
CA ILE A 60 -1.07 -5.66 -14.02
C ILE A 60 -1.20 -6.21 -15.44
N LEU A 61 -1.69 -5.40 -16.36
CA LEU A 61 -1.87 -5.74 -17.76
C LEU A 61 -1.22 -4.70 -18.68
N GLU A 62 -0.80 -5.15 -19.86
CA GLU A 62 -0.35 -4.31 -20.96
C GLU A 62 -1.17 -4.60 -22.21
N VAL A 63 -1.68 -3.56 -22.87
CA VAL A 63 -2.35 -3.69 -24.18
C VAL A 63 -1.36 -3.38 -25.29
N ARG A 64 -0.99 -4.41 -26.05
CA ARG A 64 -0.15 -4.26 -27.25
C ARG A 64 -1.03 -4.15 -28.48
N GLN A 65 -1.02 -2.97 -29.11
CA GLN A 65 -1.89 -2.67 -30.25
C GLN A 65 -1.73 -3.71 -31.37
N GLY A 66 -2.85 -4.28 -31.82
CA GLY A 66 -2.87 -5.34 -32.85
C GLY A 66 -2.40 -6.71 -32.39
N SER A 67 -1.86 -6.84 -31.18
CA SER A 67 -1.35 -8.10 -30.63
C SER A 67 -2.26 -8.70 -29.54
N GLY A 68 -2.77 -7.88 -28.63
CA GLY A 68 -3.66 -8.32 -27.56
C GLY A 68 -3.28 -7.74 -26.20
N THR A 69 -3.85 -8.33 -25.14
CA THR A 69 -3.59 -7.95 -23.74
C THR A 69 -2.70 -9.00 -23.09
N TYR A 70 -1.66 -8.56 -22.40
CA TYR A 70 -0.65 -9.40 -21.77
C TYR A 70 -0.56 -9.12 -20.29
N ILE A 71 -0.22 -10.17 -19.51
CA ILE A 71 0.02 -10.04 -18.07
C ILE A 71 1.41 -9.46 -17.86
N THR A 72 1.51 -8.36 -17.12
CA THR A 72 2.78 -7.75 -16.71
C THR A 72 3.12 -8.05 -15.26
N SER A 73 2.09 -8.31 -14.41
CA SER A 73 2.25 -8.72 -13.03
C SER A 73 1.13 -9.67 -12.62
N LEU A 74 1.43 -10.71 -11.80
CA LEU A 74 0.45 -11.66 -11.27
C LEU A 74 -0.04 -11.32 -9.88
N THR A 75 0.65 -10.45 -9.21
CA THR A 75 0.25 -9.99 -7.89
C THR A 75 -0.65 -8.76 -8.03
N GLU A 76 -1.61 -8.57 -7.12
CA GLU A 76 -2.04 -7.20 -6.76
C GLU A 76 -0.79 -6.47 -6.26
N THR A 77 0.21 -6.49 -7.10
CA THR A 77 1.49 -5.89 -6.82
C THR A 77 1.24 -4.43 -6.73
N VAL A 78 1.46 -3.96 -5.54
CA VAL A 78 2.04 -2.67 -5.37
C VAL A 78 1.86 -1.87 -6.64
N ILE A 79 0.72 -1.19 -6.67
CA ILE A 79 0.63 -0.06 -7.58
C ILE A 79 1.93 0.71 -7.32
N ASP A 80 2.82 0.69 -8.29
CA ASP A 80 4.04 1.50 -8.23
C ASP A 80 3.77 2.85 -8.92
N PRO A 81 2.96 3.72 -8.30
CA PRO A 81 2.52 4.97 -8.90
C PRO A 81 3.67 5.97 -9.03
N LEU A 82 4.81 5.68 -8.42
CA LEU A 82 5.99 6.53 -8.42
C LEU A 82 7.12 5.97 -9.28
N GLY A 83 6.92 4.80 -9.92
CA GLY A 83 7.90 4.20 -10.82
C GLY A 83 9.17 3.69 -10.11
N PHE A 84 9.08 3.34 -8.85
CA PHE A 84 10.24 2.88 -8.07
C PHE A 84 10.77 1.52 -8.53
N GLY A 85 9.92 0.69 -9.14
CA GLY A 85 10.31 -0.61 -9.70
C GLY A 85 11.29 -0.52 -10.87
N GLU A 86 11.34 0.61 -11.56
CA GLU A 86 12.27 0.87 -12.67
C GLU A 86 13.69 1.28 -12.20
N ILE A 87 13.87 1.43 -10.87
CA ILE A 87 15.15 1.88 -10.29
C ILE A 87 16.01 0.66 -9.96
N ASP A 88 17.11 0.45 -10.69
CA ASP A 88 18.01 -0.70 -10.51
C ASP A 88 18.65 -0.78 -9.12
N ASN A 89 18.97 0.37 -8.50
CA ASN A 89 19.64 0.40 -7.20
C ASN A 89 18.62 0.49 -6.05
N HIS A 90 18.00 -0.63 -5.71
CA HIS A 90 17.01 -0.72 -4.66
C HIS A 90 17.55 -0.32 -3.27
N MET A 91 18.82 -0.59 -2.98
CA MET A 91 19.43 -0.15 -1.70
C MET A 91 19.48 1.37 -1.60
N LYS A 92 19.91 2.04 -2.66
CA LYS A 92 19.93 3.50 -2.70
C LYS A 92 18.52 4.08 -2.62
N LEU A 93 17.58 3.51 -3.39
CA LEU A 93 16.17 3.88 -3.31
C LEU A 93 15.63 3.78 -1.88
N THR A 94 15.87 2.67 -1.20
CA THR A 94 15.44 2.46 0.19
C THR A 94 16.00 3.54 1.12
N GLN A 95 17.30 3.85 1.01
CA GLN A 95 17.92 4.92 1.79
C GLN A 95 17.27 6.28 1.51
N ASP A 96 17.04 6.63 0.24
CA ASP A 96 16.40 7.88 -0.16
C ASP A 96 14.96 7.97 0.33
N LEU A 97 14.21 6.86 0.33
CA LEU A 97 12.86 6.81 0.89
C LEU A 97 12.84 7.02 2.41
N PHE A 98 13.85 6.52 3.14
CA PHE A 98 14.00 6.84 4.55
C PHE A 98 14.33 8.32 4.78
N GLU A 99 15.15 8.93 3.93
CA GLU A 99 15.41 10.37 4.00
C GLU A 99 14.11 11.18 3.77
N VAL A 100 13.29 10.78 2.78
CA VAL A 100 11.99 11.41 2.53
C VAL A 100 11.07 11.26 3.75
N ARG A 101 10.99 10.08 4.35
CA ARG A 101 10.22 9.86 5.59
C ARG A 101 10.69 10.79 6.70
N PHE A 102 12.01 10.86 6.92
CA PHE A 102 12.59 11.73 7.95
C PHE A 102 12.24 13.22 7.77
N LEU A 103 12.08 13.66 6.51
CA LEU A 103 11.70 15.04 6.20
C LEU A 103 10.21 15.32 6.40
N ILE A 104 9.33 14.36 6.08
CA ILE A 104 7.88 14.62 6.04
C ILE A 104 7.11 14.07 7.24
N GLU A 105 7.53 12.95 7.84
CA GLU A 105 6.77 12.33 8.93
C GLU A 105 6.74 13.16 10.24
N PRO A 106 7.79 13.88 10.65
CA PRO A 106 7.68 14.76 11.81
C PRO A 106 6.64 15.87 11.61
N GLN A 107 6.55 16.46 10.42
CA GLN A 107 5.53 17.46 10.12
C GLN A 107 4.13 16.84 10.07
N MET A 108 4.01 15.63 9.57
CA MET A 108 2.77 14.86 9.57
C MET A 108 2.30 14.57 11.00
N ALA A 109 3.18 14.12 11.88
CA ALA A 109 2.87 13.84 13.29
C ALA A 109 2.48 15.11 14.05
N SER A 110 3.19 16.22 13.81
CA SER A 110 2.87 17.54 14.35
C SER A 110 1.45 18.00 13.96
N LEU A 111 1.08 17.86 12.68
CA LEU A 111 -0.28 18.15 12.20
C LEU A 111 -1.31 17.18 12.82
N ALA A 112 -0.98 15.92 12.93
CA ALA A 112 -1.85 14.94 13.57
C ALA A 112 -2.12 15.30 15.03
N ALA A 113 -1.12 15.70 15.80
CA ALA A 113 -1.29 16.15 17.18
C ALA A 113 -2.27 17.32 17.31
N GLN A 114 -2.32 18.21 16.31
CA GLN A 114 -3.24 19.35 16.30
C GLN A 114 -4.70 18.98 15.97
N HIS A 115 -4.92 17.94 15.15
CA HIS A 115 -6.22 17.66 14.56
C HIS A 115 -6.87 16.36 15.01
N ILE A 116 -6.10 15.45 15.64
CA ILE A 116 -6.58 14.11 16.00
C ILE A 116 -7.78 14.14 16.95
N THR A 117 -8.72 13.26 16.76
CA THR A 117 -9.84 13.01 17.66
C THR A 117 -9.50 11.92 18.68
N ASP A 118 -10.24 11.86 19.80
CA ASP A 118 -10.03 10.84 20.83
C ASP A 118 -10.27 9.41 20.30
N LYS A 119 -11.17 9.25 19.31
CA LYS A 119 -11.39 7.97 18.63
C LYS A 119 -10.17 7.53 17.83
N GLU A 120 -9.53 8.45 17.13
CA GLU A 120 -8.31 8.19 16.35
C GLU A 120 -7.12 7.92 17.27
N VAL A 121 -7.01 8.60 18.42
CA VAL A 121 -6.02 8.26 19.45
C VAL A 121 -6.16 6.81 19.90
N ALA A 122 -7.38 6.34 20.17
CA ALA A 122 -7.62 4.94 20.54
C ALA A 122 -7.23 3.94 19.42
N VAL A 123 -7.35 4.34 18.15
CA VAL A 123 -6.86 3.53 17.00
C VAL A 123 -5.35 3.46 17.01
N LEU A 124 -4.64 4.60 17.16
CA LEU A 124 -3.17 4.65 17.21
C LEU A 124 -2.61 3.82 18.37
N GLU A 125 -3.18 3.94 19.57
CA GLU A 125 -2.76 3.15 20.74
C GLU A 125 -2.94 1.65 20.53
N ARG A 126 -4.00 1.25 19.81
CA ARG A 126 -4.24 -0.16 19.47
C ARG A 126 -3.22 -0.66 18.45
N LEU A 127 -2.91 0.12 17.42
CA LEU A 127 -1.94 -0.25 16.38
C LEU A 127 -0.53 -0.34 16.95
N GLU A 128 -0.12 0.61 17.81
CA GLU A 128 1.16 0.60 18.50
C GLU A 128 1.34 -0.68 19.34
N LYS A 129 0.34 -1.05 20.15
CA LYS A 129 0.39 -2.27 20.96
C LYS A 129 0.40 -3.54 20.12
N ALA A 130 -0.34 -3.56 19.01
CA ALA A 130 -0.35 -4.69 18.10
C ALA A 130 1.03 -4.86 17.42
N LEU A 131 1.64 -3.76 16.99
CA LEU A 131 2.96 -3.77 16.39
C LEU A 131 4.02 -4.20 17.39
N GLU A 132 4.02 -3.68 18.63
CA GLU A 132 4.94 -4.11 19.70
C GLU A 132 4.86 -5.63 19.94
N LYS A 133 3.66 -6.21 19.89
CA LYS A 133 3.46 -7.65 20.07
C LYS A 133 4.01 -8.47 18.89
N GLU A 134 3.80 -8.00 17.66
CA GLU A 134 4.09 -8.78 16.44
C GLU A 134 5.49 -8.51 15.85
N ILE A 135 6.21 -7.47 16.30
CA ILE A 135 7.51 -7.08 15.71
C ILE A 135 8.60 -8.15 15.88
N HIS A 136 8.44 -9.04 16.85
CA HIS A 136 9.36 -10.17 17.09
C HIS A 136 8.87 -11.47 16.44
N SER A 137 7.70 -11.48 15.82
CA SER A 137 7.19 -12.67 15.14
C SER A 137 7.88 -12.88 13.80
N ASP A 138 8.00 -14.14 13.38
CA ASP A 138 8.44 -14.49 12.03
C ASP A 138 7.26 -14.29 11.08
N GLY A 139 7.37 -13.32 10.19
CA GLY A 139 6.33 -13.04 9.19
C GLY A 139 6.16 -11.55 8.88
N ASP A 140 5.27 -11.26 7.94
CA ASP A 140 5.07 -9.91 7.40
C ASP A 140 4.04 -9.07 8.16
N ILE A 141 3.40 -9.62 9.20
CA ILE A 141 2.30 -8.96 9.93
C ILE A 141 2.75 -7.61 10.52
N HIS A 142 3.98 -7.56 11.02
CA HIS A 142 4.52 -6.31 11.59
C HIS A 142 4.66 -5.19 10.54
N PHE A 143 4.97 -5.52 9.28
CA PHE A 143 5.01 -4.52 8.20
C PHE A 143 3.63 -3.98 7.86
N GLU A 144 2.61 -4.85 7.83
CA GLU A 144 1.23 -4.41 7.59
C GLU A 144 0.73 -3.51 8.72
N LEU A 145 1.10 -3.80 9.96
CA LEU A 145 0.78 -2.97 11.12
C LEU A 145 1.54 -1.63 11.08
N ASP A 146 2.79 -1.61 10.61
CA ASP A 146 3.59 -0.39 10.43
C ASP A 146 2.95 0.52 9.37
N ILE A 147 2.56 -0.02 8.22
CA ILE A 147 1.81 0.71 7.19
C ILE A 147 0.52 1.30 7.76
N GLN A 148 -0.26 0.52 8.51
CA GLN A 148 -1.50 0.99 9.12
C GLN A 148 -1.25 2.09 10.16
N PHE A 149 -0.20 1.97 10.96
CA PHE A 149 0.16 2.96 11.97
C PHE A 149 0.49 4.33 11.35
N HIS A 150 1.40 4.36 10.40
CA HIS A 150 1.78 5.60 9.71
C HIS A 150 0.64 6.19 8.87
N SER A 151 -0.18 5.32 8.26
CA SER A 151 -1.38 5.75 7.53
C SER A 151 -2.41 6.41 8.46
N ALA A 152 -2.60 5.88 9.67
CA ALA A 152 -3.50 6.47 10.65
C ALA A 152 -3.01 7.85 11.13
N ILE A 153 -1.69 8.06 11.25
CA ILE A 153 -1.11 9.38 11.54
C ILE A 153 -1.34 10.32 10.35
N ALA A 154 -1.13 9.84 9.11
CA ALA A 154 -1.39 10.63 7.90
C ALA A 154 -2.86 11.06 7.80
N GLU A 155 -3.81 10.18 8.11
CA GLU A 155 -5.24 10.52 8.18
C GLU A 155 -5.52 11.59 9.25
N ALA A 156 -4.96 11.43 10.45
CA ALA A 156 -5.12 12.37 11.55
C ALA A 156 -4.50 13.75 11.24
N SER A 157 -3.47 13.82 10.41
CA SER A 157 -2.85 15.08 9.97
C SER A 157 -3.78 15.99 9.16
N ARG A 158 -4.86 15.42 8.57
CA ARG A 158 -5.77 16.09 7.63
C ARG A 158 -5.11 16.57 6.34
N ASN A 159 -3.88 16.17 6.07
CA ASN A 159 -3.17 16.49 4.83
C ASN A 159 -3.42 15.40 3.79
N VAL A 160 -4.26 15.70 2.79
CA VAL A 160 -4.67 14.73 1.74
C VAL A 160 -3.48 14.19 0.95
N ALA A 161 -2.44 15.00 0.72
CA ALA A 161 -1.25 14.54 0.00
C ALA A 161 -0.48 13.49 0.83
N MET A 162 -0.29 13.74 2.14
CA MET A 162 0.38 12.79 3.03
C MET A 162 -0.40 11.46 3.14
N GLN A 163 -1.74 11.52 3.17
CA GLN A 163 -2.59 10.32 3.19
C GLN A 163 -2.39 9.41 1.97
N GLN A 164 -2.03 9.98 0.83
CA GLN A 164 -1.77 9.22 -0.40
C GLN A 164 -0.31 8.77 -0.51
N LEU A 165 0.64 9.61 -0.14
CA LEU A 165 2.07 9.34 -0.33
C LEU A 165 2.65 8.37 0.70
N ILE A 166 2.28 8.49 1.97
CA ILE A 166 2.88 7.72 3.07
C ILE A 166 2.70 6.21 2.88
N PRO A 167 1.50 5.67 2.60
CA PRO A 167 1.33 4.23 2.36
C PRO A 167 2.22 3.70 1.23
N ILE A 168 2.36 4.48 0.15
CA ILE A 168 3.17 4.10 -1.01
C ILE A 168 4.65 4.04 -0.64
N ILE A 169 5.17 5.06 0.07
CA ILE A 169 6.57 5.12 0.49
C ILE A 169 6.91 3.94 1.42
N ILE A 170 6.07 3.66 2.43
CA ILE A 170 6.32 2.59 3.38
C ILE A 170 6.24 1.22 2.70
N GLN A 171 5.26 1.02 1.83
CA GLN A 171 5.13 -0.22 1.07
C GLN A 171 6.33 -0.45 0.13
N SER A 172 6.85 0.60 -0.49
CA SER A 172 8.04 0.52 -1.34
C SER A 172 9.28 0.16 -0.51
N ILE A 173 9.42 0.70 0.70
CA ILE A 173 10.49 0.30 1.62
C ILE A 173 10.39 -1.20 1.96
N LYS A 174 9.20 -1.70 2.27
CA LYS A 174 8.97 -3.14 2.53
C LYS A 174 9.45 -4.01 1.38
N LEU A 175 9.12 -3.63 0.14
CA LEU A 175 9.45 -4.43 -1.06
C LEU A 175 10.95 -4.49 -1.37
N TYR A 176 11.67 -3.41 -1.08
CA TYR A 176 13.06 -3.26 -1.50
C TYR A 176 14.06 -3.37 -0.35
N ASN A 177 13.60 -3.60 0.88
CA ASN A 177 14.45 -3.63 2.06
C ASN A 177 14.48 -4.99 2.75
N ASP A 178 15.52 -5.78 2.49
CA ASP A 178 15.82 -7.02 3.20
C ASP A 178 16.54 -6.80 4.54
N PHE A 179 16.81 -5.56 4.97
CA PHE A 179 17.75 -5.23 6.03
C PHE A 179 17.12 -4.92 7.41
N PHE A 180 15.79 -4.90 7.55
CA PHE A 180 15.12 -4.51 8.80
C PHE A 180 15.04 -5.61 9.88
N THR A 181 16.05 -6.48 9.96
CA THR A 181 15.98 -7.69 10.79
C THR A 181 16.74 -7.63 12.12
N SER A 182 17.43 -6.54 12.45
CA SER A 182 18.17 -6.51 13.71
C SER A 182 17.27 -6.23 14.91
N GLU A 183 17.47 -6.95 16.01
CA GLU A 183 16.73 -6.74 17.28
C GLU A 183 16.86 -5.30 17.80
N GLN A 184 18.02 -4.65 17.57
CA GLN A 184 18.21 -3.24 17.93
C GLN A 184 17.30 -2.31 17.11
N SER A 185 17.11 -2.59 15.81
CA SER A 185 16.21 -1.83 14.95
C SER A 185 14.77 -1.96 15.43
N LYS A 186 14.33 -3.18 15.73
CA LYS A 186 12.98 -3.46 16.27
C LYS A 186 12.73 -2.71 17.58
N ALA A 187 13.68 -2.75 18.52
CA ALA A 187 13.56 -2.04 19.79
C ALA A 187 13.50 -0.51 19.61
N ASN A 188 14.25 0.05 18.66
CA ASN A 188 14.20 1.47 18.33
C ASN A 188 12.85 1.86 17.72
N THR A 189 12.29 1.07 16.82
CA THR A 189 10.97 1.27 16.23
C THR A 189 9.88 1.30 17.29
N ILE A 190 9.83 0.32 18.19
CA ILE A 190 8.86 0.28 19.31
C ILE A 190 8.95 1.55 20.14
N ARG A 191 10.17 1.97 20.52
CA ARG A 191 10.37 3.17 21.32
C ARG A 191 9.88 4.42 20.60
N ALA A 192 10.25 4.59 19.33
CA ALA A 192 9.84 5.74 18.52
C ALA A 192 8.32 5.82 18.38
N HIS A 193 7.65 4.71 18.04
CA HIS A 193 6.20 4.69 17.92
C HIS A 193 5.50 5.06 19.23
N ARG A 194 6.00 4.55 20.36
CA ARG A 194 5.46 4.89 21.69
C ARG A 194 5.59 6.38 22.01
N GLU A 195 6.73 6.97 21.69
CA GLU A 195 6.98 8.42 21.90
C GLU A 195 6.06 9.26 21.00
N ILE A 196 5.89 8.89 19.72
CA ILE A 196 4.99 9.55 18.78
C ILE A 196 3.53 9.48 19.28
N VAL A 197 3.05 8.29 19.64
CA VAL A 197 1.67 8.14 20.15
C VAL A 197 1.46 8.99 21.41
N ARG A 198 2.43 9.00 22.32
CA ARG A 198 2.36 9.82 23.54
C ARG A 198 2.27 11.32 23.22
N ALA A 199 3.09 11.82 22.31
CA ALA A 199 3.09 13.23 21.91
C ALA A 199 1.76 13.60 21.23
N ILE A 200 1.30 12.82 20.28
CA ILE A 200 0.03 13.03 19.57
C ILE A 200 -1.15 13.00 20.54
N LYS A 201 -1.20 12.03 21.45
CA LYS A 201 -2.25 11.94 22.48
C LYS A 201 -2.31 13.17 23.37
N ASN A 202 -1.15 13.70 23.74
CA ASN A 202 -1.03 14.91 24.57
C ASN A 202 -1.24 16.20 23.77
N ARG A 203 -1.51 16.13 22.48
CA ARG A 203 -1.63 17.30 21.59
C ARG A 203 -0.35 18.12 21.52
N ASP A 204 0.79 17.54 21.80
CA ASP A 204 2.11 18.18 21.76
C ASP A 204 2.68 18.11 20.33
N ALA A 205 2.35 19.13 19.54
CA ALA A 205 2.76 19.23 18.13
C ALA A 205 4.28 19.47 17.94
N VAL A 206 4.99 19.81 19.00
CA VAL A 206 6.44 20.04 18.96
C VAL A 206 7.20 18.76 19.26
N ALA A 207 6.66 17.92 20.17
CA ALA A 207 7.26 16.65 20.53
C ALA A 207 6.85 15.50 19.58
N ALA A 208 5.73 15.66 18.84
CA ALA A 208 5.25 14.69 17.85
C ALA A 208 6.03 14.83 16.54
#